data_1278401ae1c965ab157774e609fe359c
#
_entry.id   1278401ae1c965ab157774e609fe359c
#
_cell.length_a   1.000
_cell.length_b   1.000
_cell.length_c   1.000
_cell.angle_alpha   90.00
_cell.angle_beta   90.00
_cell.angle_gamma   90.00
#
_symmetry.space_group_name_H-M   'P 1'
#
loop_
_entity.id
_entity.type
_entity.pdbx_description
1 polymer ?
#
loop_
_entity_poly.entity_id
_entity_poly.type
_entity_poly.pdbx_seq_one_letter_code
_entity_poly.pdbx_strand_id
1 'polypeptide(L)'
;MSRRAFLFVAVLGAALASCSSSKEAEPDFADPEVAGRDVNPDGIAYPTDHLGGVPRSKGRAGDRIPNFTFQAYVDGDRAAGLKTISLADYFDPDQKRNKTLHIEVSAVWCAICSSVTQETIKVKDTLGAEGVVYLEVMAAGKTPGAGPSLGEVETWIARHSSTITTAIDVRSRRLAGIGVEPNVKPWDIVLDTRTMEILDSSGGSPLDILKYERSYLQLVAQIPPSY
;
A
#
# COMPACT_ATOMS: atom_id res chain seq x y z
N MET A 1 8.44 54.23 -72.79
CA MET A 1 9.38 53.71 -71.74
C MET A 1 8.61 53.60 -70.44
N SER A 2 8.13 52.39 -70.11
CA SER A 2 7.28 52.13 -68.93
C SER A 2 8.11 51.39 -67.89
N ARG A 3 8.29 52.00 -66.73
CA ARG A 3 8.97 51.37 -65.55
C ARG A 3 7.92 50.70 -64.76
N ARG A 4 7.96 49.39 -64.72
CA ARG A 4 7.17 48.57 -63.77
C ARG A 4 7.92 48.46 -62.44
N ALA A 5 7.31 48.97 -61.38
CA ALA A 5 7.76 48.75 -59.98
C ALA A 5 7.30 47.38 -59.45
N PHE A 6 8.22 46.56 -59.01
CA PHE A 6 7.93 45.32 -58.31
C PHE A 6 7.82 45.59 -56.79
N LEU A 7 6.64 45.31 -56.24
CA LEU A 7 6.40 45.36 -54.81
C LEU A 7 6.81 44.02 -54.24
N PHE A 8 7.83 43.99 -53.39
CA PHE A 8 8.18 42.81 -52.54
C PHE A 8 7.34 42.86 -51.28
N VAL A 9 6.45 41.87 -51.10
CA VAL A 9 5.74 41.61 -49.82
C VAL A 9 6.59 40.68 -49.02
N ALA A 10 7.19 41.18 -47.93
CA ALA A 10 7.88 40.37 -46.96
C ALA A 10 6.83 39.77 -45.99
N VAL A 11 6.64 38.46 -46.08
CA VAL A 11 5.83 37.71 -45.08
C VAL A 11 6.70 37.42 -43.89
N LEU A 12 6.46 38.13 -42.78
CA LEU A 12 7.06 37.82 -41.47
C LEU A 12 6.33 36.61 -40.87
N GLY A 13 6.94 35.44 -40.95
CA GLY A 13 6.47 34.25 -40.25
C GLY A 13 6.81 34.35 -38.76
N ALA A 14 5.81 34.61 -37.93
CA ALA A 14 5.94 34.48 -36.47
C ALA A 14 5.97 33.01 -36.08
N ALA A 15 7.15 32.49 -35.78
CA ALA A 15 7.30 31.17 -35.16
C ALA A 15 6.82 31.26 -33.71
N LEU A 16 5.62 30.71 -33.43
CA LEU A 16 5.14 30.48 -32.11
C LEU A 16 5.95 29.31 -31.52
N ALA A 17 6.99 29.63 -30.75
CA ALA A 17 7.66 28.65 -29.90
C ALA A 17 6.68 28.23 -28.80
N SER A 18 6.01 27.10 -29.03
CA SER A 18 5.25 26.39 -27.96
C SER A 18 6.25 25.83 -26.96
N CYS A 19 6.52 26.57 -25.90
CA CYS A 19 7.17 26.02 -24.70
C CYS A 19 6.18 25.06 -24.07
N SER A 20 6.20 23.76 -24.45
CA SER A 20 5.66 22.71 -23.65
C SER A 20 6.58 22.58 -22.45
N SER A 21 6.21 23.14 -21.29
CA SER A 21 6.83 22.81 -20.03
C SER A 21 6.51 21.34 -19.74
N SER A 22 7.43 20.44 -20.08
CA SER A 22 7.41 19.09 -19.55
C SER A 22 7.51 19.26 -18.02
N LYS A 23 6.40 19.02 -17.31
CA LYS A 23 6.46 18.89 -15.85
C LYS A 23 7.49 17.80 -15.57
N GLU A 24 8.60 18.17 -14.97
CA GLU A 24 9.58 17.23 -14.44
C GLU A 24 8.83 16.24 -13.55
N ALA A 25 9.11 14.96 -13.70
CA ALA A 25 8.49 13.94 -12.85
C ALA A 25 8.94 14.19 -11.41
N GLU A 26 7.98 14.19 -10.48
CA GLU A 26 8.28 14.29 -9.06
C GLU A 26 9.16 13.10 -8.67
N PRO A 27 10.24 13.31 -7.89
CA PRO A 27 11.14 12.22 -7.50
C PRO A 27 10.41 11.22 -6.60
N ASP A 28 10.85 9.96 -6.65
CA ASP A 28 10.41 8.92 -5.74
C ASP A 28 10.57 9.38 -4.28
N PHE A 29 9.68 8.90 -3.40
CA PHE A 29 9.86 9.08 -1.97
C PHE A 29 11.17 8.44 -1.51
N ALA A 30 11.95 9.14 -0.71
CA ALA A 30 13.27 8.67 -0.26
C ALA A 30 13.21 7.40 0.60
N ASP A 31 12.06 7.10 1.17
CA ASP A 31 11.75 5.92 2.01
C ASP A 31 12.86 5.63 3.06
N PRO A 32 13.09 6.58 3.98
CA PRO A 32 14.13 6.42 4.99
C PRO A 32 13.82 5.25 5.91
N GLU A 33 14.88 4.60 6.40
CA GLU A 33 14.72 3.68 7.52
C GLU A 33 14.39 4.48 8.78
N VAL A 34 13.29 4.11 9.43
CA VAL A 34 12.83 4.78 10.65
C VAL A 34 12.71 3.74 11.77
N ALA A 35 13.12 4.13 12.96
CA ALA A 35 12.89 3.31 14.13
C ALA A 35 11.40 3.30 14.47
N GLY A 36 10.83 2.12 14.54
CA GLY A 36 9.45 1.92 14.93
C GLY A 36 9.31 1.42 16.36
N ARG A 37 8.10 1.03 16.73
CA ARG A 37 7.80 0.46 18.04
C ARG A 37 8.01 -1.05 17.99
N ASP A 38 8.64 -1.59 19.04
CA ASP A 38 8.82 -3.04 19.23
C ASP A 38 7.80 -3.63 20.22
N VAL A 39 6.83 -2.83 20.61
CA VAL A 39 5.73 -3.22 21.50
C VAL A 39 4.40 -2.78 20.91
N ASN A 40 3.35 -3.55 21.16
CA ASN A 40 2.01 -3.19 20.77
C ASN A 40 1.46 -2.03 21.65
N PRO A 41 0.26 -1.50 21.38
CA PRO A 41 -0.36 -0.46 22.20
C PRO A 41 -0.56 -0.82 23.68
N ASP A 42 -0.62 -2.11 24.01
CA ASP A 42 -0.74 -2.61 25.38
C ASP A 42 0.63 -2.86 26.06
N GLY A 43 1.75 -2.55 25.38
CA GLY A 43 3.11 -2.73 25.90
C GLY A 43 3.63 -4.17 25.78
N ILE A 44 2.97 -5.04 25.02
CA ILE A 44 3.40 -6.41 24.77
C ILE A 44 4.43 -6.42 23.64
N ALA A 45 5.59 -7.06 23.89
CA ALA A 45 6.66 -7.13 22.90
C ALA A 45 6.22 -7.90 21.64
N TYR A 46 6.61 -7.38 20.49
CA TYR A 46 6.42 -8.04 19.20
C TYR A 46 7.23 -9.34 19.16
N PRO A 47 6.66 -10.46 18.66
CA PRO A 47 7.37 -11.73 18.60
C PRO A 47 8.55 -11.65 17.61
N THR A 48 9.68 -12.25 17.98
CA THR A 48 10.93 -12.24 17.18
C THR A 48 11.39 -13.64 16.78
N ASP A 49 10.62 -14.66 17.12
CA ASP A 49 10.84 -16.05 16.74
C ASP A 49 9.98 -16.43 15.52
N HIS A 50 10.37 -17.48 14.81
CA HIS A 50 9.67 -18.01 13.63
C HIS A 50 9.43 -16.98 12.53
N LEU A 51 10.30 -15.97 12.41
CA LEU A 51 10.19 -14.94 11.39
C LEU A 51 10.47 -15.51 9.99
N GLY A 52 9.68 -15.08 9.00
CA GLY A 52 9.87 -15.48 7.61
C GLY A 52 8.74 -15.02 6.71
N GLY A 53 8.59 -15.67 5.56
CA GLY A 53 7.61 -15.31 4.54
C GLY A 53 6.72 -16.48 4.08
N VAL A 54 6.74 -17.61 4.78
CA VAL A 54 5.96 -18.81 4.38
C VAL A 54 4.57 -18.76 5.01
N PRO A 55 3.50 -18.66 4.22
CA PRO A 55 2.14 -18.67 4.74
C PRO A 55 1.75 -20.06 5.29
N ARG A 56 0.77 -20.08 6.16
CA ARG A 56 0.19 -21.31 6.69
C ARG A 56 -0.35 -22.18 5.57
N SER A 57 -0.04 -23.48 5.57
CA SER A 57 -0.51 -24.40 4.56
C SER A 57 -0.69 -25.82 5.12
N LYS A 58 -1.81 -26.49 4.77
CA LYS A 58 -2.06 -27.91 5.03
C LYS A 58 -1.81 -28.36 6.49
N GLY A 59 -2.26 -27.58 7.45
CA GLY A 59 -2.11 -27.85 8.88
C GLY A 59 -0.71 -27.58 9.44
N ARG A 60 0.21 -27.03 8.64
CA ARG A 60 1.52 -26.53 9.11
C ARG A 60 1.36 -25.08 9.56
N ALA A 61 2.13 -24.70 10.58
CA ALA A 61 2.27 -23.31 10.95
C ALA A 61 2.89 -22.50 9.80
N GLY A 62 2.46 -21.26 9.61
CA GLY A 62 3.14 -20.29 8.75
C GLY A 62 4.22 -19.56 9.54
N ASP A 63 5.04 -18.81 8.81
CA ASP A 63 6.00 -17.90 9.43
C ASP A 63 5.29 -16.68 10.00
N ARG A 64 5.94 -16.02 10.97
CA ARG A 64 5.56 -14.70 11.45
C ARG A 64 6.17 -13.62 10.58
N ILE A 65 5.37 -12.61 10.22
CA ILE A 65 5.91 -11.46 9.50
C ILE A 65 6.88 -10.67 10.43
N PRO A 66 8.06 -10.23 9.93
CA PRO A 66 8.92 -9.34 10.70
C PRO A 66 8.23 -8.02 11.05
N ASN A 67 8.64 -7.39 12.16
CA ASN A 67 8.11 -6.09 12.57
C ASN A 67 8.59 -4.98 11.62
N PHE A 68 8.00 -4.89 10.43
CA PHE A 68 8.32 -3.82 9.50
C PHE A 68 7.81 -2.48 10.00
N THR A 69 8.61 -1.44 9.72
CA THR A 69 8.29 -0.05 10.05
C THR A 69 8.17 0.76 8.77
N PHE A 70 7.15 1.61 8.70
CA PHE A 70 6.83 2.41 7.51
C PHE A 70 6.58 3.87 7.90
N GLN A 71 6.78 4.77 6.92
CA GLN A 71 6.13 6.07 6.94
C GLN A 71 4.73 5.93 6.33
N ALA A 72 3.72 6.50 6.98
CA ALA A 72 2.33 6.32 6.57
C ALA A 72 1.47 7.56 6.82
N TYR A 73 0.45 7.75 6.02
CA TYR A 73 -0.71 8.58 6.31
C TYR A 73 -1.73 7.75 7.09
N VAL A 74 -1.75 7.91 8.40
CA VAL A 74 -2.65 7.17 9.29
C VAL A 74 -4.09 7.58 9.01
N ASP A 75 -4.98 6.58 8.84
CA ASP A 75 -6.40 6.77 8.50
C ASP A 75 -6.65 7.66 7.26
N GLY A 76 -5.68 7.70 6.35
CA GLY A 76 -5.71 8.54 5.16
C GLY A 76 -5.64 10.05 5.45
N ASP A 77 -5.31 10.45 6.69
CA ASP A 77 -5.22 11.86 7.09
C ASP A 77 -3.92 12.51 6.55
N ARG A 78 -4.04 13.12 5.37
CA ARG A 78 -2.95 13.85 4.72
C ARG A 78 -2.58 15.14 5.48
N ALA A 79 -3.53 15.75 6.18
CA ALA A 79 -3.30 17.00 6.89
C ALA A 79 -2.41 16.77 8.14
N ALA A 80 -2.51 15.60 8.76
CA ALA A 80 -1.64 15.21 9.87
C ALA A 80 -0.20 14.89 9.44
N GLY A 81 0.08 14.79 8.14
CA GLY A 81 1.37 14.42 7.58
C GLY A 81 1.74 12.97 7.81
N LEU A 82 2.96 12.62 7.38
CA LEU A 82 3.50 11.27 7.58
C LEU A 82 3.77 10.99 9.06
N LYS A 83 3.43 9.78 9.46
CA LYS A 83 3.73 9.21 10.78
C LYS A 83 4.47 7.90 10.62
N THR A 84 5.33 7.59 11.59
CA THR A 84 5.95 6.27 11.67
C THR A 84 4.94 5.29 12.26
N ILE A 85 4.71 4.17 11.58
CA ILE A 85 3.95 3.03 12.06
C ILE A 85 4.83 1.78 12.03
N SER A 86 4.52 0.82 12.90
CA SER A 86 5.13 -0.52 12.92
C SER A 86 4.06 -1.58 12.83
N LEU A 87 4.38 -2.77 12.36
CA LEU A 87 3.45 -3.89 12.43
C LEU A 87 3.11 -4.27 13.88
N ALA A 88 3.98 -3.92 14.84
CA ALA A 88 3.69 -4.02 16.27
C ALA A 88 2.43 -3.24 16.68
N ASP A 89 2.07 -2.15 15.99
CA ASP A 89 0.85 -1.38 16.28
C ASP A 89 -0.43 -2.19 16.05
N TYR A 90 -0.36 -3.24 15.22
CA TYR A 90 -1.45 -4.15 14.86
C TYR A 90 -1.41 -5.47 15.62
N PHE A 91 -0.30 -5.78 16.32
CA PHE A 91 -0.17 -6.98 17.13
C PHE A 91 -1.16 -6.95 18.30
N ASP A 92 -2.04 -7.94 18.37
CA ASP A 92 -3.14 -7.99 19.33
C ASP A 92 -3.36 -9.43 19.84
N PRO A 93 -2.47 -9.92 20.72
CA PRO A 93 -2.50 -11.31 21.15
C PRO A 93 -3.79 -11.70 21.86
N ASP A 94 -4.48 -10.75 22.46
CA ASP A 94 -5.76 -10.93 23.14
C ASP A 94 -6.97 -10.67 22.24
N GLN A 95 -6.76 -10.24 20.98
CA GLN A 95 -7.81 -9.85 20.02
C GLN A 95 -8.82 -8.84 20.58
N LYS A 96 -8.34 -7.87 21.35
CA LYS A 96 -9.17 -6.81 21.95
C LYS A 96 -9.67 -5.81 20.91
N ARG A 97 -8.89 -5.60 19.84
CA ARG A 97 -9.15 -4.63 18.76
C ARG A 97 -9.33 -5.31 17.42
N ASN A 98 -8.37 -6.17 17.06
CA ASN A 98 -8.29 -6.76 15.73
C ASN A 98 -8.13 -8.29 15.82
N LYS A 99 -8.66 -9.01 14.83
CA LYS A 99 -8.49 -10.46 14.68
C LYS A 99 -7.56 -10.79 13.52
N THR A 100 -7.70 -10.04 12.43
CA THR A 100 -6.86 -10.15 11.24
C THR A 100 -6.36 -8.78 10.81
N LEU A 101 -5.13 -8.74 10.27
CA LEU A 101 -4.60 -7.60 9.54
C LEU A 101 -4.48 -7.98 8.07
N HIS A 102 -5.13 -7.22 7.20
CA HIS A 102 -4.95 -7.33 5.77
C HIS A 102 -4.02 -6.22 5.28
N ILE A 103 -2.90 -6.62 4.66
CA ILE A 103 -1.96 -5.71 3.99
C ILE A 103 -2.16 -5.86 2.48
N GLU A 104 -2.63 -4.79 1.83
CA GLU A 104 -2.70 -4.72 0.37
C GLU A 104 -1.51 -3.92 -0.16
N VAL A 105 -0.67 -4.53 -1.01
CA VAL A 105 0.46 -3.86 -1.64
C VAL A 105 0.04 -3.36 -3.01
N SER A 106 -0.06 -2.04 -3.12
CA SER A 106 -0.62 -1.34 -4.28
C SER A 106 0.43 -0.56 -5.09
N ALA A 107 0.03 -0.12 -6.28
CA ALA A 107 0.78 0.79 -7.13
C ALA A 107 -0.14 1.81 -7.80
N VAL A 108 0.31 3.05 -7.95
CA VAL A 108 -0.48 4.13 -8.56
C VAL A 108 -0.86 3.84 -10.02
N TRP A 109 0.01 3.14 -10.76
CA TRP A 109 -0.26 2.72 -12.15
C TRP A 109 -1.27 1.57 -12.26
N CYS A 110 -1.57 0.85 -11.18
CA CYS A 110 -2.34 -0.38 -11.17
C CYS A 110 -3.86 -0.09 -11.14
N ALA A 111 -4.55 -0.31 -12.25
CA ALA A 111 -5.99 -0.11 -12.34
C ALA A 111 -6.79 -1.09 -11.46
N ILE A 112 -6.31 -2.33 -11.32
CA ILE A 112 -6.93 -3.34 -10.47
C ILE A 112 -6.82 -2.91 -9.01
N CYS A 113 -5.65 -2.44 -8.56
CA CYS A 113 -5.46 -1.91 -7.20
C CYS A 113 -6.45 -0.78 -6.90
N SER A 114 -6.62 0.16 -7.85
CA SER A 114 -7.61 1.24 -7.70
C SER A 114 -9.04 0.72 -7.50
N SER A 115 -9.42 -0.35 -8.18
CA SER A 115 -10.74 -0.97 -8.01
C SER A 115 -10.85 -1.67 -6.67
N VAL A 116 -9.80 -2.39 -6.24
CA VAL A 116 -9.78 -3.09 -4.95
C VAL A 116 -9.87 -2.09 -3.80
N THR A 117 -9.05 -1.04 -3.80
CA THR A 117 -9.13 0.03 -2.79
C THR A 117 -10.55 0.60 -2.68
N GLN A 118 -11.22 0.85 -3.83
CA GLN A 118 -12.61 1.35 -3.83
C GLN A 118 -13.60 0.36 -3.20
N GLU A 119 -13.48 -0.93 -3.51
CA GLU A 119 -14.36 -1.95 -2.93
C GLU A 119 -14.06 -2.16 -1.44
N THR A 120 -12.78 -2.16 -1.04
CA THR A 120 -12.36 -2.27 0.37
C THR A 120 -12.94 -1.12 1.20
N ILE A 121 -12.88 0.13 0.71
CA ILE A 121 -13.44 1.29 1.41
C ILE A 121 -14.94 1.13 1.67
N LYS A 122 -15.70 0.52 0.76
CA LYS A 122 -17.15 0.31 0.94
C LYS A 122 -17.47 -0.67 2.07
N VAL A 123 -16.60 -1.62 2.33
CA VAL A 123 -16.83 -2.72 3.27
C VAL A 123 -16.00 -2.66 4.53
N LYS A 124 -14.97 -1.79 4.59
CA LYS A 124 -14.00 -1.75 5.68
C LYS A 124 -14.63 -1.51 7.05
N ASP A 125 -15.67 -0.66 7.15
CA ASP A 125 -16.30 -0.37 8.44
C ASP A 125 -17.11 -1.58 8.94
N THR A 126 -17.76 -2.30 8.03
CA THR A 126 -18.46 -3.55 8.35
C THR A 126 -17.46 -4.61 8.82
N LEU A 127 -16.39 -4.81 8.07
CA LEU A 127 -15.35 -5.79 8.40
C LEU A 127 -14.52 -5.37 9.62
N GLY A 128 -14.30 -4.07 9.82
CA GLY A 128 -13.69 -3.52 11.03
C GLY A 128 -14.47 -3.85 12.29
N ALA A 129 -15.80 -3.76 12.25
CA ALA A 129 -16.66 -4.19 13.36
C ALA A 129 -16.58 -5.72 13.61
N GLU A 130 -16.21 -6.52 12.60
CA GLU A 130 -15.98 -7.96 12.72
C GLU A 130 -14.55 -8.30 13.20
N GLY A 131 -13.62 -7.33 13.16
CA GLY A 131 -12.24 -7.45 13.63
C GLY A 131 -11.16 -7.46 12.54
N VAL A 132 -11.48 -7.05 11.31
CA VAL A 132 -10.47 -6.87 10.24
C VAL A 132 -9.91 -5.45 10.30
N VAL A 133 -8.59 -5.31 10.29
CA VAL A 133 -7.94 -4.02 10.07
C VAL A 133 -7.17 -4.05 8.75
N TYR A 134 -7.17 -2.91 8.04
CA TYR A 134 -6.52 -2.77 6.74
C TYR A 134 -5.30 -1.85 6.81
N LEU A 135 -4.25 -2.26 6.09
CA LEU A 135 -3.08 -1.45 5.81
C LEU A 135 -2.82 -1.48 4.30
N GLU A 136 -2.96 -0.35 3.63
CA GLU A 136 -2.54 -0.22 2.23
C GLU A 136 -1.07 0.18 2.19
N VAL A 137 -0.26 -0.53 1.39
CA VAL A 137 1.17 -0.26 1.21
C VAL A 137 1.42 0.17 -0.22
N MET A 138 1.71 1.45 -0.44
CA MET A 138 2.02 1.98 -1.75
C MET A 138 3.47 1.69 -2.13
N ALA A 139 3.68 0.78 -3.08
CA ALA A 139 5.01 0.32 -3.47
C ALA A 139 5.55 0.97 -4.75
N ALA A 140 4.69 1.45 -5.64
CA ALA A 140 5.12 2.04 -6.91
C ALA A 140 4.25 3.25 -7.31
N GLY A 141 4.87 4.20 -8.00
CA GLY A 141 4.24 5.39 -8.53
C GLY A 141 3.47 5.15 -9.83
N LYS A 142 3.28 6.18 -10.64
CA LYS A 142 2.59 6.10 -11.95
C LYS A 142 3.41 5.35 -12.99
N THR A 143 4.72 5.36 -12.87
CA THR A 143 5.63 4.68 -13.80
C THR A 143 5.98 3.31 -13.24
N PRO A 144 5.69 2.21 -13.95
CA PRO A 144 6.13 0.88 -13.53
C PRO A 144 7.64 0.84 -13.27
N GLY A 145 8.04 0.25 -12.13
CA GLY A 145 9.44 0.18 -11.70
C GLY A 145 9.97 1.41 -10.96
N ALA A 146 9.24 2.54 -10.99
CA ALA A 146 9.53 3.70 -10.14
C ALA A 146 8.79 3.58 -8.81
N GLY A 147 9.41 4.08 -7.73
CA GLY A 147 8.73 4.25 -6.45
C GLY A 147 7.68 5.36 -6.51
N PRO A 148 6.78 5.44 -5.54
CA PRO A 148 5.82 6.54 -5.48
C PRO A 148 6.50 7.81 -4.95
N SER A 149 6.11 8.97 -5.48
CA SER A 149 6.34 10.25 -4.82
C SER A 149 5.27 10.50 -3.76
N LEU A 150 5.53 11.42 -2.82
CA LEU A 150 4.53 11.79 -1.81
C LEU A 150 3.25 12.35 -2.46
N GLY A 151 3.40 13.22 -3.47
CA GLY A 151 2.25 13.80 -4.17
C GLY A 151 1.41 12.76 -4.89
N GLU A 152 2.01 11.67 -5.38
CA GLU A 152 1.26 10.55 -5.96
C GLU A 152 0.46 9.79 -4.90
N VAL A 153 1.05 9.54 -3.73
CA VAL A 153 0.36 8.87 -2.61
C VAL A 153 -0.80 9.74 -2.10
N GLU A 154 -0.56 11.04 -1.89
CA GLU A 154 -1.61 11.98 -1.48
C GLU A 154 -2.74 12.09 -2.50
N THR A 155 -2.40 12.07 -3.79
CA THR A 155 -3.38 12.04 -4.89
C THR A 155 -4.20 10.75 -4.88
N TRP A 156 -3.57 9.61 -4.59
CA TRP A 156 -4.25 8.32 -4.44
C TRP A 156 -5.27 8.36 -3.32
N ILE A 157 -4.84 8.76 -2.11
CA ILE A 157 -5.71 8.89 -0.93
C ILE A 157 -6.89 9.82 -1.24
N ALA A 158 -6.62 11.00 -1.86
CA ALA A 158 -7.67 11.95 -2.21
C ALA A 158 -8.66 11.41 -3.24
N ARG A 159 -8.17 10.75 -4.29
CA ARG A 159 -9.00 10.18 -5.37
C ARG A 159 -10.00 9.17 -4.85
N HIS A 160 -9.55 8.33 -3.92
CA HIS A 160 -10.38 7.27 -3.35
C HIS A 160 -11.15 7.72 -2.12
N SER A 161 -10.90 8.95 -1.61
CA SER A 161 -11.39 9.39 -0.30
C SER A 161 -11.05 8.34 0.78
N SER A 162 -9.83 7.77 0.67
CA SER A 162 -9.41 6.66 1.50
C SER A 162 -9.26 7.09 2.95
N THR A 163 -9.82 6.29 3.83
CA THR A 163 -9.63 6.34 5.29
C THR A 163 -8.88 5.10 5.79
N ILE A 164 -8.21 4.40 4.88
CA ILE A 164 -7.29 3.30 5.21
C ILE A 164 -5.92 3.93 5.48
N THR A 165 -5.23 3.45 6.51
CA THR A 165 -3.82 3.82 6.72
C THR A 165 -3.01 3.42 5.50
N THR A 166 -2.38 4.41 4.85
CA THR A 166 -1.62 4.22 3.62
C THR A 166 -0.13 4.41 3.91
N ALA A 167 0.59 3.31 3.96
CA ALA A 167 2.03 3.23 4.16
C ALA A 167 2.80 3.31 2.84
N ILE A 168 4.10 3.59 2.91
CA ILE A 168 4.99 3.65 1.76
C ILE A 168 6.11 2.63 1.95
N ASP A 169 6.29 1.73 0.95
CA ASP A 169 7.40 0.78 0.86
C ASP A 169 7.94 0.78 -0.57
N VAL A 170 8.81 1.73 -0.87
CA VAL A 170 9.32 1.98 -2.22
C VAL A 170 9.86 0.70 -2.85
N ARG A 171 9.24 0.29 -3.98
CA ARG A 171 9.56 -0.94 -4.73
C ARG A 171 9.43 -2.22 -3.89
N SER A 172 8.54 -2.23 -2.90
CA SER A 172 8.35 -3.33 -1.94
C SER A 172 9.64 -3.73 -1.21
N ARG A 173 10.54 -2.79 -0.92
CA ARG A 173 11.88 -3.06 -0.40
C ARG A 173 11.86 -3.90 0.88
N ARG A 174 10.94 -3.62 1.79
CA ARG A 174 10.77 -4.38 3.05
C ARG A 174 10.03 -5.70 2.79
N LEU A 175 8.90 -5.61 2.12
CA LEU A 175 8.01 -6.75 1.91
C LEU A 175 8.56 -7.78 0.92
N ALA A 176 9.50 -7.40 0.04
CA ALA A 176 10.22 -8.35 -0.81
C ALA A 176 10.98 -9.40 0.03
N GLY A 177 11.42 -9.05 1.24
CA GLY A 177 12.08 -9.97 2.17
C GLY A 177 11.20 -11.14 2.64
N ILE A 178 9.88 -11.04 2.46
CA ILE A 178 8.90 -12.09 2.77
C ILE A 178 8.21 -12.63 1.51
N GLY A 179 8.79 -12.43 0.34
CA GLY A 179 8.34 -13.02 -0.92
C GLY A 179 7.36 -12.18 -1.72
N VAL A 180 7.06 -10.95 -1.33
CA VAL A 180 6.23 -10.04 -2.15
C VAL A 180 6.99 -9.69 -3.43
N GLU A 181 6.40 -10.02 -4.58
CA GLU A 181 7.02 -9.74 -5.88
C GLU A 181 6.87 -8.25 -6.25
N PRO A 182 7.99 -7.53 -6.51
CA PRO A 182 7.95 -6.09 -6.77
C PRO A 182 7.06 -5.69 -7.96
N ASN A 183 6.96 -6.56 -8.96
CA ASN A 183 6.25 -6.26 -10.22
C ASN A 183 4.82 -6.83 -10.27
N VAL A 184 4.38 -7.55 -9.25
CA VAL A 184 3.02 -8.10 -9.17
C VAL A 184 2.18 -7.22 -8.23
N LYS A 185 1.13 -6.62 -8.76
CA LYS A 185 0.20 -5.76 -8.00
C LYS A 185 -1.24 -6.00 -8.48
N PRO A 186 -2.22 -6.01 -7.56
CA PRO A 186 -2.04 -5.95 -6.11
C PRO A 186 -1.36 -7.22 -5.57
N TRP A 187 -0.88 -7.15 -4.32
CA TRP A 187 -0.43 -8.31 -3.55
C TRP A 187 -1.08 -8.25 -2.18
N ASP A 188 -1.73 -9.33 -1.79
CA ASP A 188 -2.46 -9.42 -0.52
C ASP A 188 -1.68 -10.26 0.49
N ILE A 189 -1.64 -9.80 1.73
CA ILE A 189 -1.10 -10.53 2.88
C ILE A 189 -2.15 -10.48 3.98
N VAL A 190 -2.56 -11.64 4.49
CA VAL A 190 -3.48 -11.72 5.63
C VAL A 190 -2.76 -12.32 6.82
N LEU A 191 -2.84 -11.65 7.96
CA LEU A 191 -2.15 -12.02 9.19
C LEU A 191 -3.15 -12.32 10.32
N ASP A 192 -2.83 -13.30 11.14
CA ASP A 192 -3.45 -13.50 12.44
C ASP A 192 -2.83 -12.54 13.47
N THR A 193 -3.60 -11.57 13.95
CA THR A 193 -3.05 -10.55 14.86
C THR A 193 -2.61 -11.09 16.21
N ARG A 194 -3.03 -12.31 16.61
CA ARG A 194 -2.61 -12.93 17.86
C ARG A 194 -1.13 -13.30 17.88
N THR A 195 -0.59 -13.65 16.71
CA THR A 195 0.75 -14.20 16.56
C THR A 195 1.58 -13.51 15.50
N MET A 196 0.95 -12.67 14.67
CA MET A 196 1.50 -12.09 13.44
C MET A 196 1.91 -13.15 12.41
N GLU A 197 1.29 -14.34 12.49
CA GLU A 197 1.46 -15.44 11.54
C GLU A 197 0.81 -15.09 10.20
N ILE A 198 1.52 -15.38 9.11
CA ILE A 198 1.02 -15.20 7.75
C ILE A 198 0.01 -16.31 7.46
N LEU A 199 -1.25 -15.94 7.23
CA LEU A 199 -2.33 -16.84 6.84
C LEU A 199 -2.40 -16.99 5.32
N ASP A 200 -2.17 -15.89 4.59
CA ASP A 200 -2.06 -15.85 3.14
C ASP A 200 -1.02 -14.82 2.71
N SER A 201 -0.39 -15.07 1.56
CA SER A 201 0.48 -14.12 0.86
C SER A 201 0.44 -14.47 -0.62
N SER A 202 -0.28 -13.69 -1.40
CA SER A 202 -0.51 -13.99 -2.81
C SER A 202 -0.65 -12.75 -3.68
N GLY A 203 -0.22 -12.86 -4.95
CA GLY A 203 -0.44 -11.84 -5.96
C GLY A 203 -1.83 -11.98 -6.59
N GLY A 204 -2.47 -10.86 -6.86
CA GLY A 204 -3.81 -10.76 -7.41
C GLY A 204 -4.77 -10.08 -6.44
N SER A 205 -6.05 -10.19 -6.71
CA SER A 205 -7.10 -9.58 -5.88
C SER A 205 -8.26 -10.53 -5.70
N PRO A 206 -8.84 -10.63 -4.50
CA PRO A 206 -10.05 -11.40 -4.31
C PRO A 206 -11.21 -10.78 -5.11
N LEU A 207 -12.01 -11.64 -5.75
CA LEU A 207 -13.21 -11.20 -6.48
C LEU A 207 -14.33 -10.71 -5.57
N ASP A 208 -14.33 -11.16 -4.32
CA ASP A 208 -15.31 -10.82 -3.28
C ASP A 208 -14.57 -10.62 -1.96
N ILE A 209 -14.32 -9.36 -1.63
CA ILE A 209 -13.56 -8.96 -0.45
C ILE A 209 -14.27 -9.41 0.85
N LEU A 210 -15.59 -9.26 0.93
CA LEU A 210 -16.34 -9.69 2.12
C LEU A 210 -16.18 -11.18 2.38
N LYS A 211 -16.32 -12.00 1.34
CA LYS A 211 -16.17 -13.46 1.46
C LYS A 211 -14.74 -13.84 1.78
N TYR A 212 -13.78 -13.19 1.16
CA TYR A 212 -12.35 -13.43 1.38
C TYR A 212 -11.99 -13.18 2.84
N GLU A 213 -12.27 -11.99 3.36
CA GLU A 213 -11.96 -11.62 4.74
C GLU A 213 -12.67 -12.50 5.77
N ARG A 214 -13.96 -12.77 5.57
CA ARG A 214 -14.72 -13.62 6.47
C ARG A 214 -14.22 -15.06 6.51
N SER A 215 -13.59 -15.54 5.43
CA SER A 215 -12.95 -16.86 5.45
C SER A 215 -11.76 -16.92 6.40
N TYR A 216 -10.97 -15.84 6.51
CA TYR A 216 -9.85 -15.75 7.46
C TYR A 216 -10.33 -15.46 8.88
N LEU A 217 -11.35 -14.63 9.07
CA LEU A 217 -11.99 -14.48 10.38
C LEU A 217 -12.50 -15.82 10.91
N GLN A 218 -13.12 -16.63 10.06
CA GLN A 218 -13.57 -17.97 10.40
C GLN A 218 -12.39 -18.90 10.70
N LEU A 219 -11.33 -18.85 9.90
CA LEU A 219 -10.12 -19.63 10.11
C LEU A 219 -9.50 -19.33 11.48
N VAL A 220 -9.31 -18.04 11.82
CA VAL A 220 -8.76 -17.60 13.09
C VAL A 220 -9.65 -17.99 14.27
N ALA A 221 -10.98 -17.96 14.10
CA ALA A 221 -11.91 -18.38 15.15
C ALA A 221 -11.90 -19.90 15.41
N GLN A 222 -11.62 -20.71 14.40
CA GLN A 222 -11.66 -22.17 14.49
C GLN A 222 -10.31 -22.81 14.83
N ILE A 223 -9.22 -22.15 14.45
CA ILE A 223 -7.87 -22.70 14.62
C ILE A 223 -7.14 -21.90 15.70
N PRO A 224 -6.60 -22.56 16.73
CA PRO A 224 -5.81 -21.89 17.75
C PRO A 224 -4.53 -21.30 17.15
N PRO A 225 -3.91 -20.31 17.83
CA PRO A 225 -2.61 -19.80 17.44
C PRO A 225 -1.59 -20.95 17.35
N SER A 226 -0.65 -20.82 16.38
CA SER A 226 0.41 -21.83 16.19
C SER A 226 1.53 -21.72 17.24
N TYR A 227 1.66 -20.55 17.87
CA TYR A 227 2.74 -20.17 18.78
C TYR A 227 2.20 -19.56 20.05
#